data_891e85733656ab8176028ac4a0876f79
#
_entry.id   891e85733656ab8176028ac4a0876f79
#
_cell.length_a   1.000
_cell.length_b   1.000
_cell.length_c   1.000
_cell.angle_alpha   90.00
_cell.angle_beta   90.00
_cell.angle_gamma   90.00
#
_symmetry.space_group_name_H-M   'P 1'
#
loop_
_entity.id
_entity.type
_entity.pdbx_description
1 polymer ?
#
loop_
_entity_poly.entity_id
_entity_poly.type
_entity_poly.pdbx_seq_one_letter_code
_entity_poly.pdbx_strand_id
1 'polypeptide(L)'
;MNISRMRYALLTLVALILSVTHVSAQIKWNSAYQAYIDQYKDLAIEQMLKYNIPASITLSQGLLESGAGRSWLTKSSNNHFGIKCHGWTGRRVFHDDDERGECFRAYDNPRQSFEDHSRFLATQSRYARLFNYSRTDYKSWARGLKQCGYATNPQYASKLIQIIELYNLNQYDKAKKFDQFMVKHSTEDGVAPDGNFHVIKAYNKNYYVIARKGDSFQSLSKELCIGKRKLAKYNERSYKEELAAGDVIYLKKKRKKATKEYKNRPHIVQNG
;
A
#
# COMPACT_ATOMS: atom_id res chain seq x y z
N MET A 1 -29.46 -38.41 47.90
CA MET A 1 -28.55 -37.56 47.09
C MET A 1 -29.15 -36.17 47.08
N ASN A 2 -28.45 -35.14 47.56
CA ASN A 2 -29.04 -33.87 47.96
C ASN A 2 -29.26 -32.99 46.73
N ILE A 3 -30.52 -32.63 46.44
CA ILE A 3 -30.96 -31.86 45.26
C ILE A 3 -30.20 -30.53 45.09
N SER A 4 -29.76 -29.92 46.20
CA SER A 4 -28.94 -28.69 46.16
C SER A 4 -27.55 -28.94 45.57
N ARG A 5 -26.88 -30.04 45.87
CA ARG A 5 -25.56 -30.38 45.28
C ARG A 5 -25.64 -30.65 43.77
N MET A 6 -26.76 -31.23 43.32
CA MET A 6 -27.00 -31.46 41.90
C MET A 6 -27.24 -30.16 41.11
N ARG A 7 -27.91 -29.18 41.73
CA ARG A 7 -28.08 -27.82 41.12
C ARG A 7 -26.77 -27.06 41.02
N TYR A 8 -25.90 -27.12 42.03
CA TYR A 8 -24.57 -26.48 41.93
C TYR A 8 -23.65 -27.16 40.92
N ALA A 9 -23.69 -28.48 40.81
CA ALA A 9 -22.93 -29.21 39.80
C ALA A 9 -23.41 -28.89 38.37
N LEU A 10 -24.73 -28.70 38.18
CA LEU A 10 -25.30 -28.32 36.89
C LEU A 10 -24.95 -26.87 36.50
N LEU A 11 -24.97 -25.96 37.49
CA LEU A 11 -24.59 -24.55 37.29
C LEU A 11 -23.09 -24.38 36.98
N THR A 12 -22.22 -25.16 37.63
CA THR A 12 -20.77 -25.16 37.33
C THR A 12 -20.47 -25.76 35.95
N LEU A 13 -21.20 -26.79 35.53
CA LEU A 13 -21.05 -27.40 34.22
C LEU A 13 -21.51 -26.43 33.11
N VAL A 14 -22.61 -25.69 33.31
CA VAL A 14 -23.10 -24.66 32.39
C VAL A 14 -22.14 -23.47 32.32
N ALA A 15 -21.55 -23.06 33.43
CA ALA A 15 -20.53 -21.99 33.44
C ALA A 15 -19.23 -22.42 32.74
N LEU A 16 -18.84 -23.68 32.78
CA LEU A 16 -17.67 -24.22 32.08
C LEU A 16 -17.89 -24.32 30.56
N ILE A 17 -19.13 -24.57 30.13
CA ILE A 17 -19.46 -24.65 28.68
C ILE A 17 -19.54 -23.26 28.05
N LEU A 18 -19.84 -22.20 28.81
CA LEU A 18 -19.92 -20.81 28.32
C LEU A 18 -18.55 -20.14 28.14
N SER A 19 -17.47 -20.76 28.59
CA SER A 19 -16.09 -20.31 28.34
C SER A 19 -15.52 -20.87 27.02
N VAL A 20 -16.34 -21.02 25.97
CA VAL A 20 -15.82 -21.20 24.60
C VAL A 20 -15.14 -19.90 24.23
N THR A 21 -13.89 -19.77 24.59
CA THR A 21 -13.02 -18.74 24.03
C THR A 21 -13.05 -18.91 22.51
N HIS A 22 -13.61 -17.95 21.82
CA HIS A 22 -13.49 -17.85 20.37
C HIS A 22 -11.99 -17.67 20.07
N VAL A 23 -11.26 -18.77 19.94
CA VAL A 23 -9.89 -18.75 19.41
C VAL A 23 -10.01 -18.31 17.96
N SER A 24 -9.96 -17.00 17.76
CA SER A 24 -9.78 -16.46 16.42
C SER A 24 -8.44 -17.00 15.90
N ALA A 25 -8.47 -17.77 14.83
CA ALA A 25 -7.26 -18.28 14.21
C ALA A 25 -6.32 -17.10 13.90
N GLN A 26 -5.21 -17.04 14.61
CA GLN A 26 -4.23 -15.96 14.42
C GLN A 26 -3.58 -16.10 13.05
N ILE A 27 -3.57 -15.03 12.29
CA ILE A 27 -2.90 -14.98 10.98
C ILE A 27 -1.39 -15.11 11.25
N LYS A 28 -0.77 -16.12 10.62
CA LYS A 28 0.68 -16.34 10.71
C LYS A 28 1.39 -15.67 9.54
N TRP A 29 2.60 -15.19 9.80
CA TRP A 29 3.45 -14.65 8.75
C TRP A 29 3.72 -15.70 7.65
N ASN A 30 3.71 -15.27 6.40
CA ASN A 30 4.11 -16.11 5.28
C ASN A 30 4.75 -15.27 4.16
N SER A 31 5.64 -15.88 3.41
CA SER A 31 6.41 -15.23 2.36
C SER A 31 5.56 -14.73 1.18
N ALA A 32 4.46 -15.41 0.86
CA ALA A 32 3.59 -14.99 -0.23
C ALA A 32 2.86 -13.68 0.09
N TYR A 33 2.52 -13.45 1.36
CA TYR A 33 1.95 -12.17 1.79
C TYR A 33 3.00 -11.06 1.72
N GLN A 34 4.24 -11.36 2.16
CA GLN A 34 5.33 -10.39 2.05
C GLN A 34 5.61 -10.01 0.59
N ALA A 35 5.69 -11.00 -0.32
CA ALA A 35 5.89 -10.77 -1.74
C ALA A 35 4.78 -9.88 -2.35
N TYR A 36 3.51 -10.11 -1.98
CA TYR A 36 2.41 -9.25 -2.40
C TYR A 36 2.57 -7.81 -1.90
N ILE A 37 2.96 -7.64 -0.63
CA ILE A 37 3.20 -6.32 -0.04
C ILE A 37 4.32 -5.60 -0.82
N ASP A 38 5.45 -6.29 -1.04
CA ASP A 38 6.60 -5.72 -1.74
C ASP A 38 6.23 -5.28 -3.16
N GLN A 39 5.41 -6.07 -3.84
CA GLN A 39 4.94 -5.77 -5.19
C GLN A 39 3.95 -4.59 -5.26
N TYR A 40 3.06 -4.44 -4.25
CA TYR A 40 1.94 -3.50 -4.35
C TYR A 40 1.97 -2.35 -3.34
N LYS A 41 2.97 -2.27 -2.43
CA LYS A 41 3.08 -1.19 -1.44
C LYS A 41 3.07 0.20 -2.07
N ASP A 42 3.80 0.35 -3.16
CA ASP A 42 3.94 1.62 -3.85
C ASP A 42 2.63 2.06 -4.50
N LEU A 43 1.92 1.11 -5.10
CA LEU A 43 0.61 1.37 -5.68
C LEU A 43 -0.43 1.73 -4.60
N ALA A 44 -0.39 1.07 -3.45
CA ALA A 44 -1.26 1.41 -2.33
C ALA A 44 -0.97 2.81 -1.76
N ILE A 45 0.31 3.21 -1.67
CA ILE A 45 0.71 4.57 -1.27
C ILE A 45 0.21 5.60 -2.30
N GLU A 46 0.32 5.32 -3.59
CA GLU A 46 -0.21 6.20 -4.64
C GLU A 46 -1.71 6.42 -4.47
N GLN A 47 -2.47 5.34 -4.27
CA GLN A 47 -3.91 5.42 -4.04
C GLN A 47 -4.25 6.20 -2.75
N MET A 48 -3.50 5.99 -1.68
CA MET A 48 -3.64 6.75 -0.45
C MET A 48 -3.45 8.26 -0.67
N LEU A 49 -2.43 8.65 -1.41
CA LEU A 49 -2.15 10.07 -1.68
C LEU A 49 -3.22 10.71 -2.57
N LYS A 50 -3.83 9.94 -3.45
CA LYS A 50 -4.89 10.39 -4.36
C LYS A 50 -6.27 10.44 -3.71
N TYR A 51 -6.63 9.42 -2.94
CA TYR A 51 -7.97 9.21 -2.42
C TYR A 51 -8.10 9.35 -0.89
N ASN A 52 -7.00 9.60 -0.19
CA ASN A 52 -6.95 9.72 1.28
C ASN A 52 -7.42 8.46 2.04
N ILE A 53 -7.25 7.28 1.45
CA ILE A 53 -7.50 5.98 2.07
C ILE A 53 -6.17 5.45 2.59
N PRO A 54 -6.02 4.96 3.85
CA PRO A 54 -4.76 4.43 4.33
C PRO A 54 -4.17 3.35 3.41
N ALA A 55 -2.87 3.45 3.09
CA ALA A 55 -2.18 2.43 2.29
C ALA A 55 -2.23 1.05 2.97
N SER A 56 -2.13 1.04 4.29
CA SER A 56 -2.26 -0.17 5.11
C SER A 56 -3.62 -0.86 4.94
N ILE A 57 -4.70 -0.09 4.85
CA ILE A 57 -6.05 -0.60 4.59
C ILE A 57 -6.12 -1.21 3.20
N THR A 58 -5.68 -0.47 2.17
CA THR A 58 -5.69 -0.96 0.79
C THR A 58 -4.89 -2.26 0.64
N LEU A 59 -3.68 -2.32 1.22
CA LEU A 59 -2.84 -3.52 1.19
C LEU A 59 -3.47 -4.71 1.93
N SER A 60 -3.99 -4.50 3.14
CA SER A 60 -4.59 -5.57 3.92
C SER A 60 -5.87 -6.12 3.28
N GLN A 61 -6.68 -5.26 2.66
CA GLN A 61 -7.83 -5.68 1.86
C GLN A 61 -7.37 -6.49 0.64
N GLY A 62 -6.45 -5.96 -0.16
CA GLY A 62 -5.93 -6.67 -1.32
C GLY A 62 -5.35 -8.05 -0.96
N LEU A 63 -4.60 -8.17 0.14
CA LEU A 63 -4.11 -9.45 0.65
C LEU A 63 -5.24 -10.42 0.99
N LEU A 64 -6.24 -9.95 1.72
CA LEU A 64 -7.33 -10.79 2.22
C LEU A 64 -8.25 -11.25 1.09
N GLU A 65 -8.70 -10.31 0.23
CA GLU A 65 -9.68 -10.55 -0.84
C GLU A 65 -9.09 -11.38 -2.00
N SER A 66 -7.80 -11.19 -2.30
CA SER A 66 -7.15 -11.87 -3.44
C SER A 66 -6.38 -13.13 -3.06
N GLY A 67 -6.33 -13.47 -1.76
CA GLY A 67 -5.43 -14.52 -1.29
C GLY A 67 -3.96 -14.24 -1.64
N ALA A 68 -3.52 -13.01 -1.44
CA ALA A 68 -2.21 -12.51 -1.86
C ALA A 68 -1.99 -12.58 -3.38
N GLY A 69 -2.99 -12.22 -4.17
CA GLY A 69 -2.93 -12.23 -5.63
C GLY A 69 -3.03 -13.62 -6.27
N ARG A 70 -3.28 -14.66 -5.48
CA ARG A 70 -3.24 -16.06 -5.94
C ARG A 70 -4.61 -16.66 -6.24
N SER A 71 -5.71 -15.97 -5.87
CA SER A 71 -7.05 -16.46 -6.19
C SER A 71 -7.26 -16.57 -7.70
N TRP A 72 -8.13 -17.48 -8.10
CA TRP A 72 -8.51 -17.63 -9.51
C TRP A 72 -9.04 -16.32 -10.08
N LEU A 73 -9.93 -15.66 -9.35
CA LEU A 73 -10.51 -14.36 -9.75
C LEU A 73 -9.42 -13.32 -10.03
N THR A 74 -8.44 -13.18 -9.14
CA THR A 74 -7.36 -12.21 -9.34
C THR A 74 -6.49 -12.55 -10.55
N LYS A 75 -6.14 -13.82 -10.73
CA LYS A 75 -5.30 -14.26 -11.86
C LYS A 75 -5.99 -14.10 -13.21
N SER A 76 -7.32 -14.34 -13.29
CA SER A 76 -8.08 -14.27 -14.54
C SER A 76 -8.53 -12.85 -14.89
N SER A 77 -8.68 -11.96 -13.91
CA SER A 77 -9.31 -10.66 -14.11
C SER A 77 -8.53 -9.46 -13.57
N ASN A 78 -7.37 -9.64 -12.93
CA ASN A 78 -6.67 -8.61 -12.16
C ASN A 78 -7.55 -7.94 -11.08
N ASN A 79 -8.64 -8.58 -10.62
CA ASN A 79 -9.52 -8.04 -9.60
C ASN A 79 -9.01 -8.43 -8.21
N HIS A 80 -8.27 -7.52 -7.57
CA HIS A 80 -7.62 -7.75 -6.28
C HIS A 80 -8.54 -7.55 -5.07
N PHE A 81 -9.75 -7.04 -5.29
CA PHE A 81 -10.66 -6.63 -4.21
C PHE A 81 -12.06 -7.28 -4.32
N GLY A 82 -12.23 -8.22 -5.24
CA GLY A 82 -13.53 -8.90 -5.42
C GLY A 82 -14.66 -7.96 -5.80
N ILE A 83 -14.40 -6.88 -6.56
CA ILE A 83 -15.45 -5.91 -6.88
C ILE A 83 -16.40 -6.50 -7.90
N LYS A 84 -17.69 -6.62 -7.50
CA LYS A 84 -18.78 -7.10 -8.34
C LYS A 84 -19.19 -6.05 -9.38
N CYS A 85 -19.86 -6.46 -10.45
CA CYS A 85 -20.14 -5.61 -11.61
C CYS A 85 -20.94 -4.34 -11.29
N HIS A 86 -22.08 -4.41 -10.59
CA HIS A 86 -22.89 -3.25 -10.19
C HIS A 86 -22.99 -2.13 -11.26
N GLY A 87 -23.46 -2.44 -12.46
CA GLY A 87 -23.53 -1.48 -13.56
C GLY A 87 -22.21 -1.23 -14.32
N TRP A 88 -21.20 -2.04 -14.08
CA TRP A 88 -19.94 -1.98 -14.79
C TRP A 88 -20.09 -2.25 -16.30
N THR A 89 -19.54 -1.37 -17.12
CA THR A 89 -19.58 -1.47 -18.60
C THR A 89 -18.30 -2.06 -19.21
N GLY A 90 -17.24 -2.21 -18.41
CA GLY A 90 -15.97 -2.79 -18.83
C GLY A 90 -16.00 -4.31 -18.95
N ARG A 91 -14.82 -4.92 -19.10
CA ARG A 91 -14.67 -6.39 -19.14
C ARG A 91 -15.16 -7.03 -17.85
N ARG A 92 -15.68 -8.24 -17.95
CA ARG A 92 -16.30 -8.99 -16.85
C ARG A 92 -15.79 -10.44 -16.84
N VAL A 93 -15.81 -11.03 -15.65
CA VAL A 93 -15.69 -12.47 -15.46
C VAL A 93 -16.81 -12.94 -14.55
N PHE A 94 -17.19 -14.22 -14.70
CA PHE A 94 -18.21 -14.84 -13.87
C PHE A 94 -17.56 -15.90 -13.01
N HIS A 95 -17.89 -15.92 -11.74
CA HIS A 95 -17.31 -16.85 -10.77
C HIS A 95 -18.33 -17.16 -9.68
N ASP A 96 -18.31 -18.38 -9.17
CA ASP A 96 -19.13 -18.79 -8.04
C ASP A 96 -18.43 -18.29 -6.75
N ASP A 97 -19.12 -17.41 -6.00
CA ASP A 97 -18.66 -16.89 -4.71
C ASP A 97 -19.78 -17.06 -3.67
N ASP A 98 -20.44 -15.98 -3.24
CA ASP A 98 -21.63 -16.08 -2.37
C ASP A 98 -22.83 -16.71 -3.11
N GLU A 99 -22.92 -16.43 -4.40
CA GLU A 99 -23.93 -16.98 -5.31
C GLU A 99 -23.27 -17.62 -6.55
N ARG A 100 -24.04 -18.46 -7.24
CA ARG A 100 -23.58 -19.11 -8.45
C ARG A 100 -23.54 -18.13 -9.63
N GLY A 101 -22.42 -18.09 -10.35
CA GLY A 101 -22.26 -17.27 -11.56
C GLY A 101 -22.26 -15.76 -11.30
N GLU A 102 -21.77 -15.29 -10.16
CA GLU A 102 -21.66 -13.86 -9.86
C GLU A 102 -20.74 -13.13 -10.83
N CYS A 103 -21.15 -11.90 -11.18
CA CYS A 103 -20.42 -11.04 -12.10
C CYS A 103 -19.39 -10.18 -11.37
N PHE A 104 -18.12 -10.30 -11.75
CA PHE A 104 -17.00 -9.50 -11.26
C PHE A 104 -16.39 -8.64 -12.35
N ARG A 105 -15.91 -7.43 -11.96
CA ARG A 105 -15.16 -6.55 -12.84
C ARG A 105 -13.83 -7.19 -13.23
N ALA A 106 -13.43 -7.00 -14.49
CA ALA A 106 -12.12 -7.43 -14.96
C ALA A 106 -11.32 -6.24 -15.48
N TYR A 107 -10.03 -6.22 -15.17
CA TYR A 107 -9.12 -5.13 -15.45
C TYR A 107 -7.95 -5.61 -16.32
N ASP A 108 -7.30 -4.69 -17.04
CA ASP A 108 -6.16 -5.01 -17.88
C ASP A 108 -4.87 -5.22 -17.07
N ASN A 109 -4.82 -4.58 -15.89
CA ASN A 109 -3.68 -4.66 -14.98
C ASN A 109 -4.11 -4.39 -13.53
N PRO A 110 -3.26 -4.72 -12.54
CA PRO A 110 -3.54 -4.48 -11.13
C PRO A 110 -3.79 -3.00 -10.79
N ARG A 111 -3.13 -2.05 -11.46
CA ARG A 111 -3.30 -0.62 -11.22
C ARG A 111 -4.76 -0.18 -11.40
N GLN A 112 -5.43 -0.67 -12.44
CA GLN A 112 -6.86 -0.36 -12.66
C GLN A 112 -7.74 -0.89 -11.53
N SER A 113 -7.43 -2.08 -11.01
CA SER A 113 -8.15 -2.65 -9.86
C SER A 113 -7.99 -1.80 -8.60
N PHE A 114 -6.77 -1.39 -8.27
CA PHE A 114 -6.49 -0.52 -7.11
C PHE A 114 -7.14 0.85 -7.25
N GLU A 115 -7.10 1.43 -8.44
CA GLU A 115 -7.74 2.71 -8.74
C GLU A 115 -9.27 2.62 -8.59
N ASP A 116 -9.88 1.57 -9.13
CA ASP A 116 -11.32 1.38 -9.08
C ASP A 116 -11.80 1.08 -7.65
N HIS A 117 -11.06 0.27 -6.88
CA HIS A 117 -11.32 0.06 -5.46
C HIS A 117 -11.30 1.37 -4.67
N SER A 118 -10.28 2.19 -4.88
CA SER A 118 -10.14 3.46 -4.17
C SER A 118 -11.26 4.42 -4.54
N ARG A 119 -11.62 4.48 -5.83
CA ARG A 119 -12.75 5.26 -6.32
C ARG A 119 -14.07 4.75 -5.74
N PHE A 120 -14.29 3.45 -5.72
CA PHE A 120 -15.46 2.82 -5.13
C PHE A 120 -15.67 3.25 -3.67
N LEU A 121 -14.63 3.19 -2.84
CA LEU A 121 -14.72 3.67 -1.46
C LEU A 121 -14.96 5.18 -1.37
N ALA A 122 -14.32 5.98 -2.22
CA ALA A 122 -14.39 7.44 -2.16
C ALA A 122 -15.74 8.01 -2.67
N THR A 123 -16.44 7.28 -3.55
CA THR A 123 -17.66 7.79 -4.19
C THR A 123 -18.96 7.22 -3.64
N GLN A 124 -18.92 6.07 -2.98
CA GLN A 124 -20.12 5.48 -2.41
C GLN A 124 -20.48 6.13 -1.07
N SER A 125 -21.68 6.71 -0.98
CA SER A 125 -22.16 7.47 0.19
C SER A 125 -22.08 6.68 1.50
N ARG A 126 -22.28 5.35 1.47
CA ARG A 126 -22.19 4.48 2.65
C ARG A 126 -20.82 4.49 3.30
N TYR A 127 -19.73 4.82 2.55
CA TYR A 127 -18.38 4.90 3.07
C TYR A 127 -17.93 6.32 3.42
N ALA A 128 -18.73 7.35 3.14
CA ALA A 128 -18.35 8.75 3.33
C ALA A 128 -17.85 9.04 4.75
N ARG A 129 -18.46 8.41 5.79
CA ARG A 129 -18.03 8.59 7.19
C ARG A 129 -16.60 8.13 7.48
N LEU A 130 -16.02 7.24 6.67
CA LEU A 130 -14.65 6.75 6.85
C LEU A 130 -13.64 7.88 6.69
N PHE A 131 -13.93 8.85 5.83
CA PHE A 131 -13.06 9.97 5.52
C PHE A 131 -13.00 11.02 6.64
N ASN A 132 -13.80 10.85 7.71
CA ASN A 132 -13.67 11.61 8.95
C ASN A 132 -12.57 11.08 9.87
N TYR A 133 -12.07 9.85 9.63
CA TYR A 133 -10.96 9.30 10.39
C TYR A 133 -9.62 9.81 9.86
N SER A 134 -8.64 9.91 10.76
CA SER A 134 -7.26 10.17 10.33
C SER A 134 -6.78 9.06 9.39
N ARG A 135 -6.02 9.43 8.36
CA ARG A 135 -5.37 8.49 7.46
C ARG A 135 -4.44 7.50 8.17
N THR A 136 -3.91 7.86 9.34
CA THR A 136 -3.06 7.00 10.16
C THR A 136 -3.81 6.16 11.18
N ASP A 137 -5.13 6.32 11.28
CA ASP A 137 -5.98 5.53 12.18
C ASP A 137 -6.60 4.34 11.45
N TYR A 138 -5.74 3.40 11.06
CA TYR A 138 -6.17 2.18 10.36
C TYR A 138 -7.16 1.33 11.18
N LYS A 139 -7.15 1.43 12.52
CA LYS A 139 -8.06 0.66 13.37
C LYS A 139 -9.51 1.14 13.22
N SER A 140 -9.72 2.45 13.24
CA SER A 140 -11.04 3.03 12.99
C SER A 140 -11.50 2.80 11.54
N TRP A 141 -10.59 2.88 10.57
CA TRP A 141 -10.87 2.55 9.18
C TRP A 141 -11.33 1.10 9.02
N ALA A 142 -10.62 0.11 9.59
CA ALA A 142 -10.98 -1.30 9.50
C ALA A 142 -12.35 -1.60 10.12
N ARG A 143 -12.62 -1.06 11.32
CA ARG A 143 -13.92 -1.19 11.99
C ARG A 143 -15.01 -0.49 11.19
N GLY A 144 -14.75 0.70 10.71
CA GLY A 144 -15.67 1.48 9.89
C GLY A 144 -16.06 0.77 8.59
N LEU A 145 -15.12 0.15 7.87
CA LEU A 145 -15.40 -0.67 6.69
C LEU A 145 -16.39 -1.78 6.99
N LYS A 146 -16.16 -2.52 8.09
CA LYS A 146 -17.11 -3.57 8.54
C LYS A 146 -18.50 -2.99 8.85
N GLN A 147 -18.55 -1.87 9.57
CA GLN A 147 -19.82 -1.20 9.91
C GLN A 147 -20.55 -0.63 8.69
N CYS A 148 -19.83 -0.23 7.64
CA CYS A 148 -20.37 0.19 6.35
C CYS A 148 -20.78 -0.98 5.44
N GLY A 149 -20.65 -2.22 5.90
CA GLY A 149 -21.06 -3.41 5.14
C GLY A 149 -20.15 -3.74 3.96
N TYR A 150 -18.84 -3.46 4.09
CA TYR A 150 -17.88 -3.88 3.06
C TYR A 150 -17.77 -5.41 2.94
N ALA A 151 -17.86 -6.12 4.07
CA ALA A 151 -17.87 -7.57 4.14
C ALA A 151 -18.88 -8.08 5.16
N THR A 152 -19.43 -9.27 4.91
CA THR A 152 -20.39 -9.95 5.81
C THR A 152 -19.69 -10.58 7.01
N ASN A 153 -18.45 -11.07 6.85
CA ASN A 153 -17.69 -11.75 7.89
C ASN A 153 -17.54 -10.90 9.17
N PRO A 154 -18.00 -11.37 10.35
CA PRO A 154 -17.89 -10.62 11.61
C PRO A 154 -16.44 -10.32 12.02
N GLN A 155 -15.49 -11.16 11.61
CA GLN A 155 -14.07 -11.02 11.93
C GLN A 155 -13.31 -10.13 10.91
N TYR A 156 -13.98 -9.50 9.95
CA TYR A 156 -13.34 -8.75 8.89
C TYR A 156 -12.38 -7.68 9.41
N ALA A 157 -12.86 -6.82 10.29
CA ALA A 157 -12.05 -5.75 10.87
C ALA A 157 -10.83 -6.28 11.65
N SER A 158 -11.02 -7.33 12.45
CA SER A 158 -9.91 -7.92 13.21
C SER A 158 -8.87 -8.59 12.31
N LYS A 159 -9.29 -9.23 11.21
CA LYS A 159 -8.36 -9.79 10.21
C LYS A 159 -7.52 -8.71 9.53
N LEU A 160 -8.14 -7.59 9.11
CA LEU A 160 -7.40 -6.46 8.54
C LEU A 160 -6.38 -5.91 9.55
N ILE A 161 -6.79 -5.68 10.80
CA ILE A 161 -5.90 -5.17 11.85
C ILE A 161 -4.73 -6.13 12.10
N GLN A 162 -4.98 -7.44 12.21
CA GLN A 162 -3.94 -8.45 12.38
C GLN A 162 -2.92 -8.44 11.22
N ILE A 163 -3.39 -8.36 9.98
CA ILE A 163 -2.50 -8.26 8.80
C ILE A 163 -1.66 -6.97 8.89
N ILE A 164 -2.28 -5.84 9.17
CA ILE A 164 -1.59 -4.55 9.26
C ILE A 164 -0.50 -4.58 10.34
N GLU A 165 -0.81 -5.13 11.52
CA GLU A 165 0.13 -5.19 12.63
C GLU A 165 1.23 -6.23 12.39
N LEU A 166 0.90 -7.40 11.86
CA LEU A 166 1.85 -8.48 11.59
C LEU A 166 2.92 -8.08 10.56
N TYR A 167 2.53 -7.33 9.52
CA TYR A 167 3.43 -6.89 8.44
C TYR A 167 3.84 -5.41 8.57
N ASN A 168 3.49 -4.75 9.69
CA ASN A 168 3.81 -3.34 9.95
C ASN A 168 3.38 -2.39 8.81
N LEU A 169 2.22 -2.66 8.20
CA LEU A 169 1.76 -1.92 7.03
C LEU A 169 1.43 -0.45 7.31
N ASN A 170 1.10 -0.10 8.57
CA ASN A 170 0.83 1.27 9.00
C ASN A 170 2.02 2.23 8.85
N GLN A 171 3.23 1.71 8.64
CA GLN A 171 4.39 2.54 8.28
C GLN A 171 4.16 3.31 6.97
N TYR A 172 3.44 2.72 6.00
CA TYR A 172 3.15 3.31 4.69
C TYR A 172 2.14 4.46 4.77
N ASP A 173 1.30 4.50 5.79
CA ASP A 173 0.29 5.56 5.99
C ASP A 173 0.91 6.94 6.28
N LYS A 174 2.20 6.96 6.63
CA LYS A 174 2.98 8.18 6.90
C LYS A 174 3.59 8.80 5.65
N ALA A 175 3.44 8.17 4.48
CA ALA A 175 4.00 8.67 3.23
C ALA A 175 3.47 10.07 2.89
N LYS A 176 4.37 10.95 2.44
CA LYS A 176 4.08 12.35 2.12
C LYS A 176 4.04 12.53 0.59
N LYS A 177 3.57 13.70 0.15
CA LYS A 177 3.42 14.02 -1.27
C LYS A 177 4.69 13.78 -2.13
N PHE A 178 5.88 13.92 -1.55
CA PHE A 178 7.13 13.63 -2.24
C PHE A 178 7.32 12.12 -2.50
N ASP A 179 6.83 11.27 -1.60
CA ASP A 179 6.98 9.82 -1.72
C ASP A 179 6.15 9.26 -2.89
N GLN A 180 5.15 10.03 -3.37
CA GLN A 180 4.37 9.68 -4.57
C GLN A 180 5.25 9.56 -5.83
N PHE A 181 6.30 10.39 -5.92
CA PHE A 181 7.28 10.31 -7.02
C PHE A 181 8.16 9.08 -6.87
N MET A 182 8.59 8.82 -5.66
CA MET A 182 9.40 7.64 -5.35
C MET A 182 8.65 6.37 -5.71
N VAL A 183 7.39 6.29 -5.30
CA VAL A 183 6.47 5.18 -5.59
C VAL A 183 6.33 4.96 -7.10
N LYS A 184 6.21 6.03 -7.88
CA LYS A 184 6.01 5.94 -9.34
C LYS A 184 7.26 5.48 -10.11
N HIS A 185 8.46 5.76 -9.56
CA HIS A 185 9.72 5.64 -10.28
C HIS A 185 10.70 4.63 -9.65
N SER A 186 10.40 4.10 -8.44
CA SER A 186 11.24 3.10 -7.81
C SER A 186 10.71 1.69 -8.08
N THR A 187 11.54 0.88 -8.71
CA THR A 187 11.39 -0.58 -8.72
C THR A 187 12.52 -1.18 -7.90
N GLU A 188 12.30 -2.30 -7.24
CA GLU A 188 13.34 -2.96 -6.44
C GLU A 188 14.55 -3.35 -7.29
N ASP A 189 14.35 -3.65 -8.56
CA ASP A 189 15.39 -4.02 -9.52
C ASP A 189 16.07 -2.83 -10.22
N GLY A 190 15.68 -1.60 -9.89
CA GLY A 190 16.27 -0.40 -10.48
C GLY A 190 15.85 -0.13 -11.94
N VAL A 191 14.90 -0.86 -12.49
CA VAL A 191 14.34 -0.66 -13.83
C VAL A 191 12.96 -0.02 -13.70
N ALA A 192 12.74 1.09 -14.40
CA ALA A 192 11.41 1.68 -14.50
C ALA A 192 10.46 0.72 -15.23
N PRO A 193 9.19 0.57 -14.81
CA PRO A 193 8.26 -0.41 -15.38
C PRO A 193 8.04 -0.31 -16.89
N ASP A 194 8.30 0.86 -17.48
CA ASP A 194 8.14 1.16 -18.90
C ASP A 194 9.42 1.65 -19.60
N GLY A 195 10.57 1.62 -18.90
CA GLY A 195 11.87 2.04 -19.42
C GLY A 195 12.02 3.54 -19.68
N ASN A 196 10.95 4.33 -19.57
CA ASN A 196 10.92 5.75 -19.93
C ASN A 196 11.28 6.68 -18.78
N PHE A 197 11.15 6.23 -17.52
CA PHE A 197 11.39 7.06 -16.33
C PHE A 197 12.75 6.79 -15.69
N HIS A 198 13.28 7.81 -15.00
CA HIS A 198 14.48 7.65 -14.20
C HIS A 198 14.18 6.87 -12.92
N VAL A 199 15.07 5.92 -12.59
CA VAL A 199 15.01 5.23 -11.30
C VAL A 199 15.47 6.18 -10.21
N ILE A 200 14.62 6.40 -9.22
CA ILE A 200 14.95 7.22 -8.06
C ILE A 200 15.64 6.35 -7.02
N LYS A 201 16.89 6.69 -6.69
CA LYS A 201 17.70 5.99 -5.70
C LYS A 201 17.77 6.80 -4.40
N ALA A 202 17.88 6.10 -3.27
CA ALA A 202 18.03 6.72 -1.97
C ALA A 202 19.48 6.70 -1.50
N TYR A 203 19.98 7.84 -0.98
CA TYR A 203 21.30 7.93 -0.36
C TYR A 203 21.29 9.00 0.74
N ASN A 204 21.79 8.68 1.90
CA ASN A 204 21.96 9.61 3.03
C ASN A 204 20.70 10.40 3.38
N LYS A 205 19.53 9.74 3.44
CA LYS A 205 18.20 10.36 3.65
C LYS A 205 17.85 11.44 2.62
N ASN A 206 18.46 11.37 1.45
CA ASN A 206 18.13 12.13 0.26
C ASN A 206 17.80 11.16 -0.87
N TYR A 207 17.34 11.67 -1.99
CA TYR A 207 17.00 10.91 -3.18
C TYR A 207 17.72 11.51 -4.37
N TYR A 208 18.06 10.69 -5.35
CA TYR A 208 18.72 11.13 -6.57
C TYR A 208 18.32 10.26 -7.77
N VAL A 209 18.52 10.80 -8.93
CA VAL A 209 18.48 10.06 -10.21
C VAL A 209 19.84 10.16 -10.89
N ILE A 210 20.13 9.23 -11.78
CA ILE A 210 21.30 9.27 -12.65
C ILE A 210 20.85 9.85 -13.99
N ALA A 211 21.43 10.97 -14.40
CA ALA A 211 21.12 11.59 -15.68
C ALA A 211 21.52 10.69 -16.84
N ARG A 212 20.72 10.67 -17.88
CA ARG A 212 20.96 9.95 -19.13
C ARG A 212 21.43 10.93 -20.21
N LYS A 213 21.97 10.40 -21.30
CA LYS A 213 22.33 11.22 -22.47
C LYS A 213 21.08 11.96 -23.00
N GLY A 214 21.19 13.27 -23.11
CA GLY A 214 20.10 14.14 -23.56
C GLY A 214 19.21 14.71 -22.45
N ASP A 215 19.48 14.37 -21.19
CA ASP A 215 18.79 14.98 -20.06
C ASP A 215 19.19 16.44 -19.84
N SER A 216 18.26 17.16 -19.25
CA SER A 216 18.42 18.53 -18.80
C SER A 216 17.64 18.77 -17.50
N PHE A 217 17.96 19.85 -16.77
CA PHE A 217 17.12 20.26 -15.65
C PHE A 217 15.68 20.52 -16.06
N GLN A 218 15.44 20.86 -17.35
CA GLN A 218 14.07 21.07 -17.87
C GLN A 218 13.34 19.75 -18.09
N SER A 219 13.98 18.71 -18.68
CA SER A 219 13.37 17.38 -18.88
C SER A 219 13.10 16.71 -17.54
N LEU A 220 14.10 16.66 -16.65
CA LEU A 220 13.98 16.10 -15.31
C LEU A 220 12.95 16.85 -14.44
N SER A 221 12.84 18.17 -14.61
CA SER A 221 11.81 18.98 -13.92
C SER A 221 10.40 18.55 -14.31
N LYS A 222 10.14 18.27 -15.58
CA LYS A 222 8.83 17.80 -16.05
C LYS A 222 8.54 16.40 -15.54
N GLU A 223 9.50 15.51 -15.64
CA GLU A 223 9.37 14.12 -15.18
C GLU A 223 9.17 14.02 -13.67
N LEU A 224 10.01 14.72 -12.90
CA LEU A 224 10.05 14.63 -11.44
C LEU A 224 9.11 15.62 -10.74
N CYS A 225 8.42 16.50 -11.50
CA CYS A 225 7.56 17.59 -10.99
C CYS A 225 8.25 18.47 -9.92
N ILE A 226 9.55 18.65 -10.04
CA ILE A 226 10.36 19.56 -9.22
C ILE A 226 10.79 20.72 -10.12
N GLY A 227 10.40 21.96 -9.80
CA GLY A 227 10.74 23.12 -10.63
C GLY A 227 12.23 23.17 -10.98
N LYS A 228 12.59 23.36 -12.26
CA LYS A 228 13.96 23.29 -12.79
C LYS A 228 14.99 24.12 -12.02
N ARG A 229 14.61 25.36 -11.63
CA ARG A 229 15.48 26.24 -10.82
C ARG A 229 15.72 25.66 -9.41
N LYS A 230 14.70 25.02 -8.84
CA LYS A 230 14.77 24.38 -7.53
C LYS A 230 15.62 23.11 -7.58
N LEU A 231 15.44 22.32 -8.64
CA LEU A 231 16.23 21.09 -8.87
C LEU A 231 17.72 21.44 -9.06
N ALA A 232 18.02 22.42 -9.90
CA ALA A 232 19.39 22.92 -10.12
C ALA A 232 20.02 23.46 -8.80
N LYS A 233 19.25 24.26 -8.01
CA LYS A 233 19.70 24.76 -6.72
C LYS A 233 20.03 23.62 -5.72
N TYR A 234 19.30 22.52 -5.74
CA TYR A 234 19.61 21.36 -4.91
C TYR A 234 20.94 20.69 -5.27
N ASN A 235 21.37 20.86 -6.51
CA ASN A 235 22.59 20.30 -7.07
C ASN A 235 23.74 21.30 -7.15
N GLU A 236 23.51 22.56 -6.69
CA GLU A 236 24.53 23.64 -6.73
C GLU A 236 24.99 23.95 -8.16
N ARG A 237 24.06 23.82 -9.13
CA ARG A 237 24.30 24.01 -10.55
C ARG A 237 23.36 25.07 -11.15
N SER A 238 23.68 25.59 -12.33
CA SER A 238 22.78 26.43 -13.11
C SER A 238 21.71 25.56 -13.79
N TYR A 239 20.45 26.02 -13.83
CA TYR A 239 19.40 25.33 -14.54
C TYR A 239 19.56 25.32 -16.08
N LYS A 240 20.49 26.14 -16.61
CA LYS A 240 20.87 26.20 -18.02
C LYS A 240 22.05 25.26 -18.34
N GLU A 241 22.68 24.69 -17.34
CA GLU A 241 23.81 23.81 -17.49
C GLU A 241 23.37 22.47 -18.09
N GLU A 242 24.18 21.96 -19.02
CA GLU A 242 23.96 20.64 -19.61
C GLU A 242 24.33 19.54 -18.61
N LEU A 243 23.56 18.48 -18.64
CA LEU A 243 23.79 17.30 -17.81
C LEU A 243 24.54 16.26 -18.63
N ALA A 244 25.62 15.74 -18.05
CA ALA A 244 26.31 14.59 -18.61
C ALA A 244 25.61 13.29 -18.23
N ALA A 245 25.64 12.30 -19.12
CA ALA A 245 25.20 10.96 -18.77
C ALA A 245 26.02 10.42 -17.57
N GLY A 246 25.34 9.95 -16.54
CA GLY A 246 25.98 9.52 -15.29
C GLY A 246 25.95 10.56 -14.17
N ASP A 247 25.59 11.81 -14.45
CA ASP A 247 25.47 12.83 -13.39
C ASP A 247 24.47 12.41 -12.31
N VAL A 248 24.86 12.57 -11.06
CA VAL A 248 24.00 12.33 -9.90
C VAL A 248 23.18 13.59 -9.59
N ILE A 249 21.88 13.54 -9.84
CA ILE A 249 20.97 14.68 -9.64
C ILE A 249 20.13 14.46 -8.40
N TYR A 250 20.45 15.18 -7.33
CA TYR A 250 19.72 15.13 -6.06
C TYR A 250 18.36 15.81 -6.14
N LEU A 251 17.33 15.17 -5.58
CA LEU A 251 15.94 15.63 -5.62
C LEU A 251 15.55 16.48 -4.41
N LYS A 252 16.40 16.55 -3.41
CA LYS A 252 16.28 17.42 -2.22
C LYS A 252 17.62 18.09 -1.97
N LYS A 253 17.58 19.19 -1.18
CA LYS A 253 18.80 19.89 -0.74
C LYS A 253 19.78 18.90 -0.13
N LYS A 254 21.03 18.93 -0.59
CA LYS A 254 22.12 18.11 -0.04
C LYS A 254 22.29 18.35 1.47
N ARG A 255 22.53 17.28 2.20
CA ARG A 255 22.83 17.40 3.64
C ARG A 255 24.30 17.77 3.82
N LYS A 256 24.56 18.78 4.65
CA LYS A 256 25.92 19.18 5.00
C LYS A 256 26.60 18.27 6.03
N LYS A 257 25.83 17.40 6.71
CA LYS A 257 26.34 16.45 7.72
C LYS A 257 25.99 15.03 7.35
N ALA A 258 26.94 14.13 7.47
CA ALA A 258 26.72 12.69 7.38
C ALA A 258 25.70 12.24 8.45
N THR A 259 25.00 11.13 8.19
CA THR A 259 24.15 10.50 9.22
C THR A 259 25.01 9.94 10.33
N LYS A 260 24.44 9.70 11.52
CA LYS A 260 25.14 9.17 12.69
C LYS A 260 25.88 7.87 12.40
N GLU A 261 25.39 7.07 11.45
CA GLU A 261 25.99 5.81 10.99
C GLU A 261 27.37 5.98 10.35
N TYR A 262 27.67 7.17 9.80
CA TYR A 262 28.96 7.50 9.15
C TYR A 262 29.86 8.40 9.99
N LYS A 263 29.46 8.74 11.23
CA LYS A 263 30.14 9.75 12.06
C LYS A 263 31.63 9.42 12.33
N ASN A 264 31.99 8.16 12.27
CA ASN A 264 33.36 7.67 12.58
C ASN A 264 33.94 6.80 11.45
N ARG A 265 33.42 6.87 10.22
CA ARG A 265 33.98 6.14 9.09
C ARG A 265 34.87 7.08 8.28
N PRO A 266 36.11 6.65 7.92
CA PRO A 266 36.97 7.44 7.06
C PRO A 266 36.30 7.67 5.70
N HIS A 267 36.35 8.90 5.20
CA HIS A 267 35.85 9.28 3.89
C HIS A 267 36.96 8.99 2.87
N ILE A 268 36.73 8.06 1.96
CA ILE A 268 37.62 7.88 0.80
C ILE A 268 37.12 8.89 -0.25
N VAL A 269 37.89 9.91 -0.50
CA VAL A 269 37.66 10.85 -1.61
C VAL A 269 38.06 10.12 -2.88
N GLN A 270 37.09 9.81 -3.74
CA GLN A 270 37.40 9.40 -5.11
C GLN A 270 37.56 10.68 -5.93
N ASN A 271 38.74 10.84 -6.54
CA ASN A 271 38.95 11.89 -7.52
C ASN A 271 37.97 11.68 -8.66
N GLY A 272 37.12 12.68 -8.94
CA GLY A 272 36.22 12.75 -10.07
C GLY A 272 36.95 13.09 -11.34
#